data_1356767319a8fd5f4e152aafc02f3fe0
#
_entry.id   1356767319a8fd5f4e152aafc02f3fe0
#
_cell.length_a   1.000
_cell.length_b   1.000
_cell.length_c   1.000
_cell.angle_alpha   90.00
_cell.angle_beta   90.00
_cell.angle_gamma   90.00
#
_symmetry.space_group_name_H-M   'P 1'
#
loop_
_entity.id
_entity.type
_entity.pdbx_description
1 polymer ?
#
loop_
_entity_poly.entity_id
_entity_poly.type
_entity_poly.pdbx_seq_one_letter_code
_entity_poly.pdbx_strand_id
1 'polypeptide(L)'
;LDRKENKRVYNLVENLCMSQGMSMPKINIIYDDSLNAFASGLNDRTYTITLSRGIIQKLNDEELEAVIGHELTHIRNRDVRLLIISIVFVGIFSMLTEITFYAITHIRVRSNSKGSGGIFIFIFIALLIAAIGFLFASLMRFAISRKREYMADAGSAEMTKNPLALASALRKISADPAIEAVQRK
;
A
#
# COMPACT_ATOMS: atom_id res chain seq x y z
N LEU A 1 -16.94 -13.98 1.28
CA LEU A 1 -17.75 -14.51 0.17
C LEU A 1 -17.74 -16.02 0.22
N ASP A 2 -18.92 -16.65 0.16
CA ASP A 2 -19.04 -18.09 -0.04
C ASP A 2 -19.06 -18.39 -1.56
N ARG A 3 -18.58 -19.59 -1.96
CA ARG A 3 -18.60 -20.06 -3.35
C ARG A 3 -19.99 -19.97 -4.02
N LYS A 4 -21.06 -20.02 -3.22
CA LYS A 4 -22.44 -19.92 -3.69
C LYS A 4 -22.88 -18.52 -4.08
N GLU A 5 -22.26 -17.48 -3.50
CA GLU A 5 -22.67 -16.08 -3.69
C GLU A 5 -22.16 -15.49 -5.00
N ASN A 6 -20.92 -15.80 -5.39
CA ASN A 6 -20.35 -15.39 -6.68
C ASN A 6 -19.33 -16.43 -7.18
N LYS A 7 -19.84 -17.43 -7.92
CA LYS A 7 -19.01 -18.51 -8.45
C LYS A 7 -17.90 -18.02 -9.39
N ARG A 8 -18.17 -16.96 -10.16
CA ARG A 8 -17.22 -16.40 -11.12
C ARG A 8 -15.96 -15.92 -10.41
N VAL A 9 -16.11 -14.99 -9.46
CA VAL A 9 -14.99 -14.43 -8.70
C VAL A 9 -14.28 -15.52 -7.89
N TYR A 10 -15.03 -16.36 -7.21
CA TYR A 10 -14.47 -17.42 -6.39
C TYR A 10 -13.56 -18.35 -7.22
N ASN A 11 -14.03 -18.80 -8.37
CA ASN A 11 -13.28 -19.71 -9.23
C ASN A 11 -12.01 -19.05 -9.80
N LEU A 12 -12.06 -17.78 -10.20
CA LEU A 12 -10.89 -17.05 -10.68
C LEU A 12 -9.80 -16.97 -9.60
N VAL A 13 -10.16 -16.60 -8.37
CA VAL A 13 -9.21 -16.54 -7.25
C VAL A 13 -8.67 -17.92 -6.91
N GLU A 14 -9.54 -18.95 -6.83
CA GLU A 14 -9.15 -20.32 -6.52
C GLU A 14 -8.17 -20.88 -7.56
N ASN A 15 -8.45 -20.71 -8.85
CA ASN A 15 -7.58 -21.17 -9.94
C ASN A 15 -6.21 -20.52 -9.90
N LEU A 16 -6.15 -19.20 -9.71
CA LEU A 16 -4.88 -18.48 -9.60
C LEU A 16 -4.09 -18.93 -8.37
N CYS A 17 -4.74 -19.07 -7.20
CA CYS A 17 -4.08 -19.56 -6.00
C CYS A 17 -3.54 -20.98 -6.17
N MET A 18 -4.31 -21.88 -6.76
CA MET A 18 -3.86 -23.26 -7.05
C MET A 18 -2.67 -23.27 -8.00
N SER A 19 -2.70 -22.47 -9.07
CA SER A 19 -1.60 -22.40 -10.04
C SER A 19 -0.28 -21.90 -9.44
N GLN A 20 -0.34 -21.12 -8.37
CA GLN A 20 0.81 -20.54 -7.69
C GLN A 20 1.18 -21.22 -6.37
N GLY A 21 0.45 -22.27 -5.97
CA GLY A 21 0.66 -22.92 -4.67
C GLY A 21 0.41 -22.00 -3.47
N MET A 22 -0.47 -21.01 -3.62
CA MET A 22 -0.82 -20.03 -2.58
C MET A 22 -2.04 -20.48 -1.78
N SER A 23 -2.07 -20.14 -0.49
CA SER A 23 -3.28 -20.26 0.31
C SER A 23 -4.34 -19.29 -0.20
N MET A 24 -5.59 -19.76 -0.33
CA MET A 24 -6.68 -18.92 -0.79
C MET A 24 -7.00 -17.82 0.24
N PRO A 25 -6.95 -16.54 -0.14
CA PRO A 25 -7.33 -15.44 0.73
C PRO A 25 -8.86 -15.40 0.91
N LYS A 26 -9.31 -14.68 1.91
CA LYS A 26 -10.74 -14.35 2.02
C LYS A 26 -11.13 -13.43 0.87
N ILE A 27 -12.34 -13.58 0.37
CA ILE A 27 -12.88 -12.74 -0.71
C ILE A 27 -14.01 -11.91 -0.13
N ASN A 28 -13.94 -10.58 -0.31
CA ASN A 28 -15.01 -9.65 0.03
C ASN A 28 -15.52 -8.95 -1.22
N ILE A 29 -16.81 -8.68 -1.26
CA ILE A 29 -17.44 -7.84 -2.29
C ILE A 29 -18.06 -6.64 -1.60
N ILE A 30 -17.72 -5.45 -2.06
CA ILE A 30 -18.35 -4.21 -1.63
C ILE A 30 -19.38 -3.77 -2.66
N TYR A 31 -20.55 -3.30 -2.19
CA TYR A 31 -21.64 -2.82 -3.02
C TYR A 31 -21.39 -1.36 -3.41
N ASP A 32 -20.38 -1.18 -4.25
CA ASP A 32 -19.96 0.10 -4.81
C ASP A 32 -19.82 -0.06 -6.33
N ASP A 33 -20.28 0.93 -7.08
CA ASP A 33 -20.25 0.92 -8.54
C ASP A 33 -18.92 1.43 -9.11
N SER A 34 -18.00 1.96 -8.28
CA SER A 34 -16.64 2.32 -8.67
C SER A 34 -15.84 1.07 -9.12
N LEU A 35 -14.83 1.28 -9.95
CA LEU A 35 -13.94 0.22 -10.40
C LEU A 35 -12.76 0.09 -9.44
N ASN A 36 -12.94 -0.64 -8.34
CA ASN A 36 -11.93 -0.76 -7.30
C ASN A 36 -11.69 -2.20 -6.89
N ALA A 37 -10.40 -2.52 -6.65
CA ALA A 37 -9.94 -3.77 -6.09
C ALA A 37 -8.76 -3.49 -5.17
N PHE A 38 -8.62 -4.23 -4.07
CA PHE A 38 -7.45 -4.12 -3.19
C PHE A 38 -7.24 -5.36 -2.34
N ALA A 39 -5.98 -5.63 -2.04
CA ALA A 39 -5.56 -6.64 -1.09
C ALA A 39 -5.33 -6.04 0.30
N SER A 40 -5.66 -6.81 1.35
CA SER A 40 -5.43 -6.44 2.74
C SER A 40 -5.02 -7.66 3.58
N GLY A 41 -4.57 -7.41 4.82
CA GLY A 41 -4.15 -8.45 5.75
C GLY A 41 -2.63 -8.52 5.92
N LEU A 42 -2.17 -9.21 6.97
CA LEU A 42 -0.77 -9.27 7.40
C LEU A 42 -0.14 -10.66 7.31
N ASN A 43 -0.97 -11.69 7.22
CA ASN A 43 -0.57 -13.10 7.21
C ASN A 43 -1.61 -13.96 6.50
N ASP A 44 -1.27 -15.22 6.24
CA ASP A 44 -2.09 -16.17 5.47
C ASP A 44 -3.51 -16.38 6.04
N ARG A 45 -3.72 -16.13 7.35
CA ARG A 45 -5.04 -16.25 7.99
C ARG A 45 -5.91 -15.01 7.81
N THR A 46 -5.28 -13.86 7.54
CA THR A 46 -5.94 -12.55 7.47
C THR A 46 -5.96 -11.95 6.08
N TYR A 47 -5.22 -12.51 5.11
CA TYR A 47 -5.25 -12.01 3.73
C TYR A 47 -6.66 -12.02 3.17
N THR A 48 -7.01 -10.90 2.56
CA THR A 48 -8.33 -10.67 1.98
C THR A 48 -8.18 -9.90 0.68
N ILE A 49 -8.87 -10.33 -0.37
CA ILE A 49 -9.06 -9.58 -1.61
C ILE A 49 -10.46 -8.99 -1.56
N THR A 50 -10.56 -7.69 -1.74
CA THR A 50 -11.83 -6.97 -1.80
C THR A 50 -12.03 -6.43 -3.20
N LEU A 51 -13.19 -6.71 -3.78
CA LEU A 51 -13.60 -6.28 -5.12
C LEU A 51 -14.89 -5.47 -5.02
N SER A 52 -15.00 -4.38 -5.76
CA SER A 52 -16.25 -3.65 -5.89
C SER A 52 -17.20 -4.36 -6.85
N ARG A 53 -18.51 -4.15 -6.68
CA ARG A 53 -19.51 -4.64 -7.62
C ARG A 53 -19.26 -4.10 -9.03
N GLY A 54 -18.88 -2.83 -9.14
CA GLY A 54 -18.61 -2.17 -10.42
C GLY A 54 -17.51 -2.88 -11.21
N ILE A 55 -16.37 -3.22 -10.58
CA ILE A 55 -15.27 -3.90 -11.27
C ILE A 55 -15.67 -5.30 -11.75
N ILE A 56 -16.42 -6.04 -10.94
CA ILE A 56 -16.91 -7.40 -11.29
C ILE A 56 -17.84 -7.36 -12.50
N GLN A 57 -18.67 -6.32 -12.62
CA GLN A 57 -19.64 -6.21 -13.71
C GLN A 57 -19.02 -5.66 -14.99
N LYS A 58 -18.04 -4.76 -14.91
CA LYS A 58 -17.50 -4.04 -16.06
C LYS A 58 -16.35 -4.78 -16.74
N LEU A 59 -15.58 -5.57 -16.00
CA LEU A 59 -14.48 -6.35 -16.56
C LEU A 59 -14.95 -7.72 -17.05
N ASN A 60 -14.40 -8.16 -18.17
CA ASN A 60 -14.55 -9.55 -18.61
C ASN A 60 -13.71 -10.51 -17.74
N ASP A 61 -13.76 -11.81 -17.99
CA ASP A 61 -13.08 -12.81 -17.15
C ASP A 61 -11.57 -12.65 -17.17
N GLU A 62 -10.97 -12.41 -18.34
CA GLU A 62 -9.52 -12.26 -18.48
C GLU A 62 -9.02 -10.97 -17.80
N GLU A 63 -9.74 -9.86 -17.96
CA GLU A 63 -9.42 -8.60 -17.31
C GLU A 63 -9.55 -8.68 -15.79
N LEU A 64 -10.62 -9.33 -15.31
CA LEU A 64 -10.85 -9.52 -13.88
C LEU A 64 -9.81 -10.45 -13.28
N GLU A 65 -9.45 -11.53 -13.98
CA GLU A 65 -8.38 -12.44 -13.59
C GLU A 65 -7.04 -11.72 -13.48
N ALA A 66 -6.74 -10.85 -14.44
CA ALA A 66 -5.51 -10.05 -14.42
C ALA A 66 -5.45 -9.09 -13.22
N VAL A 67 -6.56 -8.42 -12.88
CA VAL A 67 -6.65 -7.57 -11.68
C VAL A 67 -6.50 -8.40 -10.40
N ILE A 68 -7.16 -9.55 -10.31
CA ILE A 68 -7.01 -10.47 -9.17
C ILE A 68 -5.57 -10.96 -9.06
N GLY A 69 -4.90 -11.28 -10.18
CA GLY A 69 -3.50 -11.67 -10.22
C GLY A 69 -2.55 -10.56 -9.72
N HIS A 70 -2.85 -9.31 -10.02
CA HIS A 70 -2.15 -8.14 -9.49
C HIS A 70 -2.28 -8.07 -7.96
N GLU A 71 -3.49 -8.17 -7.42
CA GLU A 71 -3.75 -8.17 -5.98
C GLU A 71 -3.12 -9.37 -5.25
N LEU A 72 -3.19 -10.55 -5.85
CA LEU A 72 -2.52 -11.75 -5.32
C LEU A 72 -1.01 -11.60 -5.28
N THR A 73 -0.42 -10.86 -6.22
CA THR A 73 1.02 -10.59 -6.22
C THR A 73 1.42 -9.71 -5.04
N HIS A 74 0.61 -8.71 -4.67
CA HIS A 74 0.81 -7.92 -3.46
C HIS A 74 0.77 -8.77 -2.18
N ILE A 75 -0.13 -9.75 -2.11
CA ILE A 75 -0.20 -10.72 -1.01
C ILE A 75 1.06 -11.59 -0.99
N ARG A 76 1.45 -12.19 -2.13
CA ARG A 76 2.65 -13.02 -2.28
C ARG A 76 3.92 -12.30 -1.84
N ASN A 77 4.05 -11.03 -2.21
CA ASN A 77 5.20 -10.18 -1.88
C ASN A 77 5.13 -9.57 -0.47
N ARG A 78 4.05 -9.78 0.27
CA ARG A 78 3.81 -9.21 1.61
C ARG A 78 3.88 -7.68 1.64
N ASP A 79 3.39 -7.04 0.59
CA ASP A 79 3.51 -5.59 0.39
C ASP A 79 2.81 -4.76 1.47
N VAL A 80 1.64 -5.22 1.95
CA VAL A 80 0.91 -4.57 3.06
C VAL A 80 1.75 -4.53 4.34
N ARG A 81 2.49 -5.62 4.63
CA ARG A 81 3.38 -5.67 5.80
C ARG A 81 4.52 -4.67 5.68
N LEU A 82 5.14 -4.56 4.51
CA LEU A 82 6.20 -3.58 4.25
C LEU A 82 5.67 -2.15 4.37
N LEU A 83 4.46 -1.88 3.87
CA LEU A 83 3.82 -0.58 3.99
C LEU A 83 3.63 -0.17 5.46
N ILE A 84 3.11 -1.07 6.29
CA ILE A 84 2.90 -0.80 7.73
C ILE A 84 4.23 -0.52 8.44
N ILE A 85 5.26 -1.33 8.19
CA ILE A 85 6.60 -1.10 8.74
C ILE A 85 7.09 0.30 8.35
N SER A 86 6.95 0.68 7.08
CA SER A 86 7.36 2.00 6.58
C SER A 86 6.62 3.15 7.27
N ILE A 87 5.30 3.01 7.48
CA ILE A 87 4.48 4.02 8.17
C ILE A 87 4.93 4.17 9.63
N VAL A 88 5.21 3.07 10.32
CA VAL A 88 5.70 3.09 11.70
C VAL A 88 7.04 3.83 11.80
N PHE A 89 7.98 3.54 10.90
CA PHE A 89 9.27 4.25 10.88
C PHE A 89 9.12 5.75 10.62
N VAL A 90 8.30 6.14 9.63
CA VAL A 90 8.01 7.54 9.35
C VAL A 90 7.38 8.22 10.57
N GLY A 91 6.43 7.55 11.23
CA GLY A 91 5.78 8.05 12.44
C GLY A 91 6.76 8.26 13.61
N ILE A 92 7.68 7.32 13.83
CA ILE A 92 8.71 7.45 14.87
C ILE A 92 9.62 8.65 14.59
N PHE A 93 10.12 8.81 13.37
CA PHE A 93 10.98 9.96 13.01
C PHE A 93 10.23 11.28 13.09
N SER A 94 8.95 11.34 12.69
CA SER A 94 8.11 12.52 12.85
C SER A 94 7.96 12.91 14.32
N MET A 95 7.62 11.95 15.17
CA MET A 95 7.46 12.18 16.61
C MET A 95 8.77 12.66 17.27
N LEU A 96 9.91 12.07 16.92
CA LEU A 96 11.22 12.51 17.42
C LEU A 96 11.52 13.94 17.00
N THR A 97 11.19 14.31 15.77
CA THR A 97 11.36 15.67 15.26
C THR A 97 10.49 16.66 16.05
N GLU A 98 9.22 16.32 16.28
CA GLU A 98 8.28 17.15 17.06
C GLU A 98 8.75 17.32 18.52
N ILE A 99 9.14 16.24 19.19
CA ILE A 99 9.64 16.30 20.59
C ILE A 99 10.88 17.17 20.66
N THR A 100 11.82 17.01 19.71
CA THR A 100 13.04 17.81 19.69
C THR A 100 12.75 19.29 19.45
N PHE A 101 11.86 19.60 18.51
CA PHE A 101 11.41 20.95 18.23
C PHE A 101 10.71 21.58 19.45
N TYR A 102 9.82 20.83 20.10
CA TYR A 102 9.16 21.26 21.34
C TYR A 102 10.17 21.55 22.46
N ALA A 103 11.15 20.67 22.62
CA ALA A 103 12.20 20.86 23.61
C ALA A 103 13.00 22.15 23.36
N ILE A 104 13.37 22.44 22.11
CA ILE A 104 14.08 23.70 21.75
C ILE A 104 13.25 24.95 22.07
N THR A 105 11.94 24.91 21.76
CA THR A 105 11.07 26.08 21.89
C THR A 105 10.62 26.36 23.32
N HIS A 106 10.51 25.32 24.16
CA HIS A 106 9.92 25.42 25.51
C HIS A 106 10.92 25.24 26.65
N ILE A 107 12.09 24.65 26.41
CA ILE A 107 13.14 24.61 27.42
C ILE A 107 13.74 26.03 27.57
N ARG A 108 13.32 26.76 28.63
CA ARG A 108 13.97 27.97 29.07
C ARG A 108 15.37 27.61 29.59
N VAL A 109 16.36 27.65 28.73
CA VAL A 109 17.76 27.54 29.19
C VAL A 109 18.04 28.72 30.10
N ARG A 110 18.10 28.43 31.40
CA ARG A 110 18.48 29.43 32.40
C ARG A 110 19.91 29.86 32.06
N SER A 111 20.03 31.07 31.54
CA SER A 111 21.24 31.68 30.94
C SER A 111 22.44 31.88 31.89
N ASN A 112 22.55 31.14 32.98
CA ASN A 112 23.54 31.41 34.03
C ASN A 112 24.62 30.33 34.23
N SER A 113 24.85 29.46 33.24
CA SER A 113 25.97 28.53 33.30
C SER A 113 26.84 28.60 32.05
N LYS A 114 28.15 28.68 32.22
CA LYS A 114 29.19 28.69 31.17
C LYS A 114 29.19 27.46 30.24
N GLY A 115 28.16 26.58 30.29
CA GLY A 115 28.04 25.36 29.53
C GLY A 115 26.82 25.27 28.61
N SER A 116 25.99 26.32 28.48
CA SER A 116 24.72 26.27 27.71
C SER A 116 24.93 26.10 26.19
N GLY A 117 26.07 26.54 25.65
CA GLY A 117 26.35 26.37 24.20
C GLY A 117 26.40 24.91 23.74
N GLY A 118 26.90 24.01 24.56
CA GLY A 118 26.98 22.57 24.23
C GLY A 118 25.60 21.90 24.09
N ILE A 119 24.62 22.31 24.92
CA ILE A 119 23.27 21.77 24.88
C ILE A 119 22.57 22.19 23.60
N PHE A 120 22.71 23.45 23.16
CA PHE A 120 22.11 23.92 21.89
C PHE A 120 22.70 23.20 20.68
N ILE A 121 24.01 22.97 20.65
CA ILE A 121 24.68 22.25 19.60
C ILE A 121 24.16 20.79 19.55
N PHE A 122 24.04 20.12 20.70
CA PHE A 122 23.54 18.77 20.79
C PHE A 122 22.09 18.66 20.28
N ILE A 123 21.21 19.57 20.70
CA ILE A 123 19.81 19.62 20.26
C ILE A 123 19.73 19.88 18.76
N PHE A 124 20.54 20.81 18.22
CA PHE A 124 20.58 21.09 16.78
C PHE A 124 21.01 19.87 15.97
N ILE A 125 22.05 19.17 16.42
CA ILE A 125 22.50 17.94 15.76
C ILE A 125 21.41 16.85 15.80
N ALA A 126 20.75 16.67 16.94
CA ALA A 126 19.66 15.69 17.10
C ALA A 126 18.49 16.01 16.15
N LEU A 127 18.10 17.29 16.04
CA LEU A 127 17.05 17.74 15.11
C LEU A 127 17.46 17.49 13.64
N LEU A 128 18.70 17.80 13.30
CA LEU A 128 19.21 17.58 11.95
C LEU A 128 19.18 16.10 11.57
N ILE A 129 19.62 15.21 12.47
CA ILE A 129 19.58 13.75 12.26
C ILE A 129 18.13 13.27 12.11
N ALA A 130 17.22 13.75 12.96
CA ALA A 130 15.80 13.39 12.88
C ALA A 130 15.17 13.85 11.57
N ALA A 131 15.46 15.08 11.12
CA ALA A 131 14.95 15.62 9.85
C ALA A 131 15.49 14.84 8.63
N ILE A 132 16.78 14.52 8.62
CA ILE A 132 17.39 13.68 7.57
C ILE A 132 16.78 12.27 7.57
N GLY A 133 16.63 11.67 8.74
CA GLY A 133 15.99 10.35 8.89
C GLY A 133 14.55 10.34 8.37
N PHE A 134 13.76 11.36 8.70
CA PHE A 134 12.40 11.52 8.20
C PHE A 134 12.34 11.68 6.67
N LEU A 135 13.21 12.54 6.12
CA LEU A 135 13.30 12.73 4.66
C LEU A 135 13.67 11.43 3.96
N PHE A 136 14.70 10.72 4.46
CA PHE A 136 15.15 9.46 3.90
C PHE A 136 14.05 8.38 3.96
N ALA A 137 13.39 8.23 5.11
CA ALA A 137 12.28 7.29 5.27
C ALA A 137 11.12 7.59 4.31
N SER A 138 10.80 8.87 4.09
CA SER A 138 9.77 9.31 3.16
C SER A 138 10.13 8.98 1.71
N LEU A 139 11.35 9.29 1.29
CA LEU A 139 11.85 8.98 -0.06
C LEU A 139 11.87 7.46 -0.31
N MET A 140 12.33 6.68 0.65
CA MET A 140 12.33 5.23 0.56
C MET A 140 10.91 4.66 0.42
N ARG A 141 9.94 5.21 1.11
CA ARG A 141 8.53 4.80 0.99
C ARG A 141 8.01 4.99 -0.44
N PHE A 142 8.30 6.12 -1.08
CA PHE A 142 7.91 6.39 -2.46
C PHE A 142 8.62 5.47 -3.46
N ALA A 143 9.93 5.25 -3.31
CA ALA A 143 10.70 4.39 -4.18
C ALA A 143 10.25 2.92 -4.12
N ILE A 144 9.99 2.42 -2.90
CA ILE A 144 9.47 1.06 -2.69
C ILE A 144 8.06 0.92 -3.27
N SER A 145 7.20 1.93 -3.16
CA SER A 145 5.84 1.91 -3.69
C SER A 145 5.83 1.67 -5.21
N ARG A 146 6.55 2.48 -5.98
CA ARG A 146 6.62 2.33 -7.45
C ARG A 146 7.17 0.98 -7.87
N LYS A 147 8.23 0.52 -7.24
CA LYS A 147 8.82 -0.79 -7.55
C LYS A 147 7.84 -1.93 -7.30
N ARG A 148 7.02 -1.83 -6.25
CA ARG A 148 6.00 -2.84 -5.93
C ARG A 148 4.90 -2.91 -6.99
N GLU A 149 4.43 -1.77 -7.49
CA GLU A 149 3.45 -1.75 -8.58
C GLU A 149 3.99 -2.46 -9.83
N TYR A 150 5.21 -2.14 -10.27
CA TYR A 150 5.84 -2.84 -11.40
C TYR A 150 6.00 -4.35 -11.15
N MET A 151 6.29 -4.75 -9.91
CA MET A 151 6.38 -6.17 -9.55
C MET A 151 5.00 -6.84 -9.51
N ALA A 152 3.95 -6.11 -9.12
CA ALA A 152 2.58 -6.62 -9.13
C ALA A 152 2.06 -6.78 -10.56
N ASP A 153 2.34 -5.83 -11.45
CA ASP A 153 2.02 -5.92 -12.87
C ASP A 153 2.72 -7.12 -13.52
N ALA A 154 4.03 -7.25 -13.29
CA ALA A 154 4.81 -8.37 -13.81
C ALA A 154 4.32 -9.72 -13.25
N GLY A 155 3.98 -9.77 -11.95
CA GLY A 155 3.43 -10.96 -11.31
C GLY A 155 2.04 -11.35 -11.84
N SER A 156 1.17 -10.37 -12.10
CA SER A 156 -0.10 -10.61 -12.77
C SER A 156 0.11 -11.21 -14.16
N ALA A 157 0.98 -10.63 -14.97
CA ALA A 157 1.31 -11.15 -16.30
C ALA A 157 1.91 -12.57 -16.25
N GLU A 158 2.73 -12.85 -15.22
CA GLU A 158 3.27 -14.18 -14.99
C GLU A 158 2.19 -15.22 -14.63
N MET A 159 1.26 -14.86 -13.74
CA MET A 159 0.18 -15.72 -13.27
C MET A 159 -0.83 -16.04 -14.36
N THR A 160 -1.27 -15.01 -15.11
CA THR A 160 -2.34 -15.11 -16.10
C THR A 160 -1.84 -15.47 -17.50
N LYS A 161 -0.53 -15.32 -17.77
CA LYS A 161 0.07 -15.42 -19.11
C LYS A 161 -0.55 -14.47 -20.14
N ASN A 162 -1.29 -13.45 -19.68
CA ASN A 162 -2.00 -12.48 -20.52
C ASN A 162 -1.77 -11.03 -20.07
N PRO A 163 -0.61 -10.42 -20.38
CA PRO A 163 -0.32 -9.05 -19.99
C PRO A 163 -1.25 -8.02 -20.63
N LEU A 164 -1.83 -8.34 -21.79
CA LEU A 164 -2.75 -7.43 -22.48
C LEU A 164 -4.09 -7.28 -21.74
N ALA A 165 -4.53 -8.31 -21.04
CA ALA A 165 -5.74 -8.27 -20.21
C ALA A 165 -5.59 -7.26 -19.07
N LEU A 166 -4.44 -7.23 -18.38
CA LEU A 166 -4.17 -6.23 -17.35
C LEU A 166 -4.15 -4.81 -17.93
N ALA A 167 -3.47 -4.60 -19.06
CA ALA A 167 -3.45 -3.30 -19.73
C ALA A 167 -4.85 -2.82 -20.14
N SER A 168 -5.70 -3.74 -20.61
CA SER A 168 -7.11 -3.44 -20.94
C SER A 168 -7.92 -3.08 -19.69
N ALA A 169 -7.78 -3.86 -18.61
CA ALA A 169 -8.43 -3.60 -17.34
C ALA A 169 -8.06 -2.21 -16.79
N LEU A 170 -6.76 -1.88 -16.75
CA LEU A 170 -6.25 -0.60 -16.26
C LEU A 170 -6.77 0.58 -17.07
N ARG A 171 -6.91 0.44 -18.41
CA ARG A 171 -7.54 1.49 -19.25
C ARG A 171 -8.99 1.71 -18.86
N LYS A 172 -9.77 0.66 -18.62
CA LYS A 172 -11.17 0.78 -18.19
C LYS A 172 -11.29 1.42 -16.82
N ILE A 173 -10.41 1.02 -15.88
CA ILE A 173 -10.36 1.57 -14.51
C ILE A 173 -9.98 3.05 -14.55
N SER A 174 -8.95 3.44 -15.30
CA SER A 174 -8.50 4.83 -15.39
C SER A 174 -9.50 5.77 -16.10
N ALA A 175 -10.37 5.23 -16.94
CA ALA A 175 -11.43 5.99 -17.60
C ALA A 175 -12.70 6.13 -16.74
N ASP A 176 -12.72 5.62 -15.51
CA ASP A 176 -13.88 5.74 -14.61
C ASP A 176 -13.99 7.15 -14.03
N PRO A 177 -15.09 7.88 -14.28
CA PRO A 177 -15.28 9.23 -13.78
C PRO A 177 -15.32 9.33 -12.25
N ALA A 178 -15.61 8.23 -11.54
CA ALA A 178 -15.56 8.20 -10.08
C ALA A 178 -14.12 8.33 -9.54
N ILE A 179 -13.12 7.82 -10.26
CA ILE A 179 -11.70 7.94 -9.90
C ILE A 179 -11.20 9.36 -10.23
N GLU A 180 -11.59 9.94 -11.38
CA GLU A 180 -11.23 11.33 -11.73
C GLU A 180 -11.73 12.34 -10.68
N ALA A 181 -12.92 12.12 -10.11
CA ALA A 181 -13.48 13.02 -9.11
C ALA A 181 -12.68 13.00 -7.78
N VAL A 182 -12.02 11.89 -7.44
CA VAL A 182 -11.16 11.77 -6.25
C VAL A 182 -9.79 12.42 -6.47
N GLN A 183 -9.26 12.38 -7.69
CA GLN A 183 -7.96 12.97 -8.01
C GLN A 183 -8.00 14.51 -8.15
N ARG A 184 -9.20 15.09 -8.35
CA ARG A 184 -9.39 16.54 -8.46
C ARG A 184 -9.66 17.27 -7.14
N LYS A 185 -9.72 16.55 -6.00
CA LYS A 185 -9.85 17.12 -4.64
C LYS A 185 -8.52 17.05 -3.90
#